data_c94ba391b71ccdfe5c77fe2599bb37e3
#
_entry.id   c94ba391b71ccdfe5c77fe2599bb37e3
#
_cell.length_a   1.000
_cell.length_b   1.000
_cell.length_c   1.000
_cell.angle_alpha   90.00
_cell.angle_beta   90.00
_cell.angle_gamma   90.00
#
_symmetry.space_group_name_H-M   'P 1'
#
loop_
_entity.id
_entity.type
_entity.pdbx_description
1 polymer ?
#
loop_
_entity_poly.entity_id
_entity_poly.type
_entity_poly.pdbx_seq_one_letter_code
_entity_poly.pdbx_strand_id
1 'polypeptide(L)'
;DKIESDLSQGKTRLKMLNSKIRISLDCKTSLEKLSSSDLMANSVMNVLQDYSQSLRTKKISLLENNVLKGLDILLHKKDFITKVVIDKDTFSVKLYNGNDDEITKDMLSKGELQIYATALVWGLAKTSGRPLPFMIDTPLARLDVDHRLSLVEYFFPETSQQTIILSTDSEIDSRYYEKLKPKISKSYTINFDSSKGKTRIQKGYFFDNEEMTVEV
;
A
#
# COMPACT_ATOMS: atom_id res chain seq x y z
N ASP A 1 62.64 -5.12 63.02
CA ASP A 1 61.87 -6.30 62.42
C ASP A 1 60.37 -6.13 62.51
N LYS A 2 59.75 -5.84 63.69
CA LYS A 2 58.27 -5.75 63.81
C LYS A 2 57.69 -4.54 63.07
N ILE A 3 58.36 -3.40 63.15
CA ILE A 3 57.95 -2.16 62.49
C ILE A 3 58.06 -2.26 60.96
N GLU A 4 59.05 -2.95 60.43
CA GLU A 4 59.20 -3.20 58.99
C GLU A 4 58.13 -4.13 58.44
N SER A 5 57.77 -5.20 59.25
CA SER A 5 56.67 -6.10 58.93
C SER A 5 55.33 -5.36 58.88
N ASP A 6 55.03 -4.54 59.89
CA ASP A 6 53.79 -3.75 59.95
C ASP A 6 53.72 -2.72 58.83
N LEU A 7 54.87 -2.09 58.46
CA LEU A 7 54.93 -1.17 57.33
C LEU A 7 54.71 -1.87 55.99
N SER A 8 55.24 -3.08 55.80
CA SER A 8 55.03 -3.92 54.61
C SER A 8 53.58 -4.33 54.45
N GLN A 9 52.94 -4.81 55.56
CA GLN A 9 51.52 -5.14 55.57
C GLN A 9 50.64 -3.92 55.29
N GLY A 10 50.96 -2.76 55.86
CA GLY A 10 50.28 -1.48 55.59
C GLY A 10 50.33 -1.07 54.10
N LYS A 11 51.53 -1.17 53.51
CA LYS A 11 51.73 -0.89 52.06
C LYS A 11 50.91 -1.86 51.19
N THR A 12 50.89 -3.13 51.50
CA THR A 12 50.12 -4.13 50.75
C THR A 12 48.61 -3.90 50.85
N ARG A 13 48.14 -3.56 52.08
CA ARG A 13 46.75 -3.24 52.32
C ARG A 13 46.29 -1.97 51.56
N LEU A 14 47.15 -0.95 51.52
CA LEU A 14 46.92 0.31 50.79
C LEU A 14 46.84 0.05 49.27
N LYS A 15 47.74 -0.81 48.75
CA LYS A 15 47.74 -1.21 47.35
C LYS A 15 46.47 -1.98 46.97
N MET A 16 46.00 -2.89 47.84
CA MET A 16 44.73 -3.60 47.64
C MET A 16 43.51 -2.67 47.70
N LEU A 17 43.50 -1.69 48.63
CA LEU A 17 42.41 -0.70 48.71
C LEU A 17 42.37 0.17 47.47
N ASN A 18 43.48 0.66 47.00
CA ASN A 18 43.58 1.47 45.80
C ASN A 18 43.13 0.71 44.54
N SER A 19 43.45 -0.60 44.44
CA SER A 19 42.94 -1.42 43.31
C SER A 19 41.43 -1.62 43.39
N LYS A 20 40.87 -1.82 44.58
CA LYS A 20 39.39 -1.92 44.77
C LYS A 20 38.68 -0.62 44.44
N ILE A 21 39.22 0.53 44.85
CA ILE A 21 38.68 1.86 44.51
C ILE A 21 38.68 2.06 42.99
N ARG A 22 39.77 1.69 42.31
CA ARG A 22 39.89 1.82 40.87
C ARG A 22 38.85 0.96 40.13
N ILE A 23 38.72 -0.30 40.53
CA ILE A 23 37.68 -1.21 39.95
C ILE A 23 36.27 -0.65 40.18
N SER A 24 35.99 -0.12 41.39
CA SER A 24 34.69 0.47 41.71
C SER A 24 34.39 1.73 40.91
N LEU A 25 35.40 2.58 40.67
CA LEU A 25 35.26 3.77 39.79
C LEU A 25 35.04 3.39 38.33
N ASP A 26 35.80 2.42 37.83
CA ASP A 26 35.63 1.92 36.44
C ASP A 26 34.25 1.29 36.24
N CYS A 27 33.73 0.56 37.24
CA CYS A 27 32.38 0.02 37.22
C CYS A 27 31.30 1.12 37.21
N LYS A 28 31.48 2.15 38.06
CA LYS A 28 30.58 3.30 38.13
C LYS A 28 30.51 4.08 36.82
N THR A 29 31.64 4.36 36.20
CA THR A 29 31.70 5.04 34.89
C THR A 29 31.09 4.20 33.76
N SER A 30 31.24 2.90 33.81
CA SER A 30 30.60 2.00 32.85
C SER A 30 29.11 1.99 33.02
N LEU A 31 28.58 1.95 34.24
CA LEU A 31 27.16 2.02 34.56
C LEU A 31 26.53 3.36 34.13
N GLU A 32 27.23 4.48 34.36
CA GLU A 32 26.77 5.81 33.90
C GLU A 32 26.70 5.91 32.40
N LYS A 33 27.67 5.34 31.66
CA LYS A 33 27.64 5.25 30.20
C LYS A 33 26.47 4.37 29.68
N LEU A 34 26.23 3.23 30.30
CA LEU A 34 25.10 2.37 29.97
C LEU A 34 23.76 3.09 30.21
N SER A 35 23.61 3.74 31.37
CA SER A 35 22.40 4.51 31.68
C SER A 35 22.15 5.66 30.70
N SER A 36 23.17 6.39 30.30
CA SER A 36 23.05 7.47 29.30
C SER A 36 22.71 6.93 27.90
N SER A 37 23.27 5.77 27.53
CA SER A 37 22.97 5.09 26.28
C SER A 37 21.51 4.61 26.24
N ASP A 38 20.99 4.05 27.34
CA ASP A 38 19.61 3.61 27.46
C ASP A 38 18.63 4.78 27.39
N LEU A 39 18.94 5.90 28.04
CA LEU A 39 18.13 7.13 27.94
C LEU A 39 18.08 7.66 26.51
N MET A 40 19.22 7.66 25.82
CA MET A 40 19.28 8.07 24.42
C MET A 40 18.50 7.11 23.51
N ALA A 41 18.65 5.80 23.70
CA ALA A 41 17.90 4.80 22.95
C ALA A 41 16.39 4.95 23.13
N ASN A 42 15.92 5.17 24.36
CA ASN A 42 14.52 5.41 24.64
C ASN A 42 14.00 6.71 23.99
N SER A 43 14.80 7.77 23.99
CA SER A 43 14.44 9.02 23.33
C SER A 43 14.31 8.86 21.82
N VAL A 44 15.24 8.15 21.18
CA VAL A 44 15.18 7.83 19.76
C VAL A 44 13.95 6.96 19.44
N MET A 45 13.67 5.96 20.28
CA MET A 45 12.51 5.10 20.12
C MET A 45 11.20 5.91 20.17
N ASN A 46 11.05 6.82 21.11
CA ASN A 46 9.89 7.69 21.22
C ASN A 46 9.71 8.56 19.97
N VAL A 47 10.77 9.20 19.49
CA VAL A 47 10.75 10.01 18.26
C VAL A 47 10.34 9.18 17.05
N LEU A 48 10.86 7.94 16.91
CA LEU A 48 10.50 7.04 15.83
C LEU A 48 9.03 6.59 15.91
N GLN A 49 8.51 6.35 17.12
CA GLN A 49 7.10 6.03 17.33
C GLN A 49 6.19 7.20 16.94
N ASP A 50 6.51 8.41 17.40
CA ASP A 50 5.75 9.63 17.07
C ASP A 50 5.78 9.90 15.56
N TYR A 51 6.94 9.74 14.93
CA TYR A 51 7.08 9.86 13.48
C TYR A 51 6.22 8.81 12.73
N SER A 52 6.31 7.55 13.14
CA SER A 52 5.52 6.46 12.55
C SER A 52 4.01 6.72 12.66
N GLN A 53 3.55 7.18 13.83
CA GLN A 53 2.14 7.50 14.05
C GLN A 53 1.68 8.71 13.21
N SER A 54 2.51 9.76 13.12
CA SER A 54 2.25 10.92 12.28
C SER A 54 2.18 10.53 10.80
N LEU A 55 3.12 9.70 10.34
CA LEU A 55 3.16 9.19 8.97
C LEU A 55 1.93 8.33 8.65
N ARG A 56 1.53 7.43 9.56
CA ARG A 56 0.31 6.62 9.44
C ARG A 56 -0.91 7.50 9.26
N THR A 57 -1.09 8.50 10.13
CA THR A 57 -2.24 9.43 10.06
C THR A 57 -2.28 10.15 8.71
N LYS A 58 -1.16 10.70 8.25
CA LYS A 58 -1.07 11.38 6.95
C LYS A 58 -1.39 10.44 5.78
N LYS A 59 -0.88 9.20 5.82
CA LYS A 59 -1.13 8.21 4.76
C LYS A 59 -2.59 7.74 4.73
N ILE A 60 -3.23 7.59 5.90
CA ILE A 60 -4.66 7.24 5.97
C ILE A 60 -5.51 8.37 5.38
N SER A 61 -5.28 9.63 5.79
CA SER A 61 -6.04 10.76 5.22
C SER A 61 -5.81 10.92 3.71
N LEU A 62 -4.60 10.64 3.21
CA LEU A 62 -4.34 10.62 1.77
C LEU A 62 -5.10 9.47 1.07
N LEU A 63 -5.17 8.30 1.71
CA LEU A 63 -5.91 7.16 1.19
C LEU A 63 -7.42 7.44 1.14
N GLU A 64 -8.01 7.99 2.20
CA GLU A 64 -9.41 8.41 2.25
C GLU A 64 -9.75 9.33 1.07
N ASN A 65 -8.93 10.36 0.85
CA ASN A 65 -9.10 11.30 -0.25
C ASN A 65 -8.95 10.65 -1.64
N ASN A 66 -7.99 9.74 -1.81
CA ASN A 66 -7.79 9.05 -3.08
C ASN A 66 -8.94 8.08 -3.37
N VAL A 67 -9.42 7.34 -2.36
CA VAL A 67 -10.57 6.45 -2.52
C VAL A 67 -11.82 7.25 -2.89
N LEU A 68 -12.08 8.37 -2.20
CA LEU A 68 -13.19 9.24 -2.51
C LEU A 68 -13.12 9.77 -3.95
N LYS A 69 -11.95 10.23 -4.40
CA LYS A 69 -11.74 10.65 -5.80
C LYS A 69 -12.02 9.52 -6.80
N GLY A 70 -11.58 8.28 -6.49
CA GLY A 70 -11.88 7.13 -7.33
C GLY A 70 -13.39 6.85 -7.42
N LEU A 71 -14.09 6.97 -6.30
CA LEU A 71 -15.55 6.83 -6.26
C LEU A 71 -16.25 7.93 -7.06
N ASP A 72 -15.83 9.18 -6.92
CA ASP A 72 -16.40 10.34 -7.66
C ASP A 72 -16.26 10.19 -9.18
N ILE A 73 -15.14 9.61 -9.64
CA ILE A 73 -14.91 9.34 -11.08
C ILE A 73 -15.84 8.20 -11.57
N LEU A 74 -16.05 7.20 -10.74
CA LEU A 74 -16.71 5.96 -11.16
C LEU A 74 -18.22 5.95 -10.89
N LEU A 75 -18.70 6.64 -9.85
CA LEU A 75 -20.11 6.70 -9.49
C LEU A 75 -20.81 7.87 -10.20
N HIS A 76 -21.88 7.58 -10.93
CA HIS A 76 -22.68 8.63 -11.56
C HIS A 76 -23.61 9.36 -10.58
N LYS A 77 -23.91 8.73 -9.45
CA LYS A 77 -24.73 9.33 -8.39
C LYS A 77 -23.87 10.30 -7.60
N LYS A 78 -23.88 11.57 -8.02
CA LYS A 78 -23.29 12.65 -7.22
C LYS A 78 -23.95 12.65 -5.85
N ASP A 79 -23.15 12.87 -4.81
CA ASP A 79 -23.60 12.91 -3.41
C ASP A 79 -24.05 11.57 -2.79
N PHE A 80 -23.90 10.44 -3.49
CA PHE A 80 -24.19 9.14 -2.91
C PHE A 80 -23.15 8.74 -1.85
N ILE A 81 -21.86 8.92 -2.14
CA ILE A 81 -20.77 8.75 -1.16
C ILE A 81 -19.98 10.06 -1.14
N THR A 82 -20.05 10.79 -0.05
CA THR A 82 -19.39 12.09 0.10
C THR A 82 -18.18 12.05 1.01
N LYS A 83 -18.05 10.97 1.80
CA LYS A 83 -16.97 10.84 2.76
C LYS A 83 -16.56 9.37 2.94
N VAL A 84 -15.28 9.16 2.99
CA VAL A 84 -14.65 7.87 3.31
C VAL A 84 -13.84 8.06 4.58
N VAL A 85 -14.05 7.19 5.56
CA VAL A 85 -13.29 7.19 6.82
C VAL A 85 -12.66 5.83 7.00
N ILE A 86 -11.37 5.83 7.29
CA ILE A 86 -10.60 4.61 7.53
C ILE A 86 -10.11 4.61 8.98
N ASP A 87 -10.54 3.62 9.73
CA ASP A 87 -10.11 3.45 11.10
C ASP A 87 -8.59 3.18 11.17
N LYS A 88 -7.90 3.88 12.06
CA LYS A 88 -6.43 3.85 12.15
C LYS A 88 -5.87 2.56 12.69
N ASP A 89 -6.65 1.82 13.45
CA ASP A 89 -6.20 0.62 14.16
C ASP A 89 -6.67 -0.65 13.46
N THR A 90 -7.95 -0.69 13.06
CA THR A 90 -8.57 -1.84 12.40
C THR A 90 -8.50 -1.78 10.87
N PHE A 91 -8.19 -0.61 10.28
CA PHE A 91 -8.25 -0.33 8.84
C PHE A 91 -9.62 -0.60 8.22
N SER A 92 -10.67 -0.63 9.04
CA SER A 92 -12.04 -0.75 8.54
C SER A 92 -12.44 0.51 7.79
N VAL A 93 -13.05 0.35 6.62
CA VAL A 93 -13.50 1.46 5.77
C VAL A 93 -14.99 1.66 5.98
N LYS A 94 -15.36 2.89 6.31
CA LYS A 94 -16.73 3.35 6.45
C LYS A 94 -17.02 4.40 5.39
N LEU A 95 -18.21 4.31 4.79
CA LEU A 95 -18.68 5.22 3.76
C LEU A 95 -19.84 6.03 4.30
N TYR A 96 -19.93 7.30 3.93
CA TYR A 96 -20.99 8.20 4.36
C TYR A 96 -21.61 8.94 3.18
N ASN A 97 -22.91 9.17 3.25
CA ASN A 97 -23.65 9.97 2.27
C ASN A 97 -23.57 11.48 2.58
N GLY A 98 -24.25 12.30 1.78
CA GLY A 98 -24.31 13.76 1.97
C GLY A 98 -24.98 14.22 3.26
N ASN A 99 -25.71 13.35 3.95
CA ASN A 99 -26.36 13.61 5.23
C ASN A 99 -25.55 13.11 6.45
N ASP A 100 -24.29 12.66 6.24
CA ASP A 100 -23.46 11.99 7.24
C ASP A 100 -24.03 10.65 7.76
N ASP A 101 -24.95 9.99 7.03
CA ASP A 101 -25.42 8.64 7.37
C ASP A 101 -24.41 7.61 6.86
N GLU A 102 -24.12 6.59 7.66
CA GLU A 102 -23.22 5.50 7.28
C GLU A 102 -23.89 4.58 6.24
N ILE A 103 -23.22 4.39 5.11
CA ILE A 103 -23.60 3.44 4.07
C ILE A 103 -22.88 2.12 4.33
N THR A 104 -23.67 1.09 4.69
CA THR A 104 -23.11 -0.26 4.86
C THR A 104 -22.94 -0.97 3.50
N LYS A 105 -22.02 -1.93 3.44
CA LYS A 105 -21.75 -2.68 2.21
C LYS A 105 -22.99 -3.42 1.68
N ASP A 106 -23.91 -3.79 2.55
CA ASP A 106 -25.16 -4.48 2.21
C ASP A 106 -26.17 -3.54 1.51
N MET A 107 -26.00 -2.24 1.62
CA MET A 107 -26.79 -1.24 0.90
C MET A 107 -26.29 -1.00 -0.53
N LEU A 108 -25.07 -1.47 -0.86
CA LEU A 108 -24.50 -1.34 -2.19
C LEU A 108 -24.97 -2.44 -3.11
N SER A 109 -25.38 -2.10 -4.32
CA SER A 109 -25.58 -3.06 -5.39
C SER A 109 -24.27 -3.80 -5.74
N LYS A 110 -24.35 -4.92 -6.44
CA LYS A 110 -23.16 -5.69 -6.85
C LYS A 110 -22.21 -4.88 -7.73
N GLY A 111 -22.75 -4.00 -8.57
CA GLY A 111 -21.96 -3.08 -9.40
C GLY A 111 -21.26 -2.00 -8.56
N GLU A 112 -22.01 -1.36 -7.66
CA GLU A 112 -21.44 -0.35 -6.74
C GLU A 112 -20.37 -0.97 -5.81
N LEU A 113 -20.55 -2.21 -5.38
CA LEU A 113 -19.54 -2.91 -4.59
C LEU A 113 -18.26 -3.18 -5.40
N GLN A 114 -18.39 -3.52 -6.68
CA GLN A 114 -17.24 -3.68 -7.59
C GLN A 114 -16.52 -2.34 -7.81
N ILE A 115 -17.28 -1.26 -8.02
CA ILE A 115 -16.73 0.11 -8.13
C ILE A 115 -15.98 0.50 -6.86
N TYR A 116 -16.58 0.25 -5.70
CA TYR A 116 -15.93 0.50 -4.39
C TYR A 116 -14.62 -0.26 -4.26
N ALA A 117 -14.61 -1.56 -4.57
CA ALA A 117 -13.38 -2.37 -4.51
C ALA A 117 -12.31 -1.83 -5.47
N THR A 118 -12.69 -1.44 -6.68
CA THR A 118 -11.79 -0.85 -7.69
C THR A 118 -11.22 0.49 -7.21
N ALA A 119 -12.06 1.38 -6.67
CA ALA A 119 -11.64 2.67 -6.12
C ALA A 119 -10.70 2.50 -4.91
N LEU A 120 -10.94 1.49 -4.06
CA LEU A 120 -10.09 1.19 -2.91
C LEU A 120 -8.69 0.75 -3.35
N VAL A 121 -8.59 -0.18 -4.30
CA VAL A 121 -7.30 -0.66 -4.82
C VAL A 121 -6.55 0.47 -5.53
N TRP A 122 -7.25 1.28 -6.31
CA TRP A 122 -6.67 2.46 -6.95
C TRP A 122 -6.18 3.49 -5.93
N GLY A 123 -6.97 3.78 -4.91
CA GLY A 123 -6.59 4.67 -3.81
C GLY A 123 -5.32 4.19 -3.09
N LEU A 124 -5.20 2.89 -2.83
CA LEU A 124 -4.01 2.28 -2.26
C LEU A 124 -2.78 2.45 -3.17
N ALA A 125 -2.92 2.18 -4.47
CA ALA A 125 -1.85 2.36 -5.45
C ALA A 125 -1.36 3.81 -5.50
N LYS A 126 -2.28 4.79 -5.57
CA LYS A 126 -1.95 6.23 -5.54
C LYS A 126 -1.29 6.65 -4.22
N THR A 127 -1.76 6.15 -3.08
CA THR A 127 -1.24 6.50 -1.76
C THR A 127 0.15 5.92 -1.51
N SER A 128 0.47 4.78 -2.14
CA SER A 128 1.80 4.17 -2.02
C SER A 128 2.91 5.09 -2.54
N GLY A 129 2.60 5.90 -3.55
CA GLY A 129 3.55 6.77 -4.25
C GLY A 129 4.58 6.01 -5.07
N ARG A 130 4.39 4.70 -5.29
CA ARG A 130 5.25 3.86 -6.11
C ARG A 130 4.62 3.63 -7.49
N PRO A 131 5.42 3.55 -8.56
CA PRO A 131 4.93 3.25 -9.89
C PRO A 131 4.57 1.76 -10.01
N LEU A 132 3.50 1.34 -9.32
CA LEU A 132 3.03 -0.05 -9.35
C LEU A 132 2.16 -0.26 -10.59
N PRO A 133 2.33 -1.37 -11.33
CA PRO A 133 1.39 -1.74 -12.39
C PRO A 133 0.01 -2.03 -11.77
N PHE A 134 -1.03 -1.57 -12.44
CA PHE A 134 -2.42 -1.84 -12.06
C PHE A 134 -2.96 -2.94 -12.97
N MET A 135 -3.20 -4.12 -12.40
CA MET A 135 -3.77 -5.25 -13.11
C MET A 135 -5.21 -5.48 -12.65
N ILE A 136 -6.12 -5.58 -13.58
CA ILE A 136 -7.54 -5.77 -13.29
C ILE A 136 -8.13 -6.83 -14.23
N ASP A 137 -8.79 -7.80 -13.64
CA ASP A 137 -9.47 -8.89 -14.34
C ASP A 137 -10.96 -8.62 -14.39
N THR A 138 -11.54 -8.76 -15.58
CA THR A 138 -12.97 -8.58 -15.85
C THR A 138 -13.59 -7.31 -15.21
N PRO A 139 -13.01 -6.12 -15.49
CA PRO A 139 -13.38 -4.89 -14.78
C PRO A 139 -14.80 -4.38 -15.10
N LEU A 140 -15.38 -4.77 -16.24
CA LEU A 140 -16.64 -4.23 -16.73
C LEU A 140 -17.84 -5.19 -16.56
N ALA A 141 -17.62 -6.44 -16.10
CA ALA A 141 -18.58 -7.53 -16.21
C ALA A 141 -19.94 -7.29 -15.52
N ARG A 142 -19.98 -6.54 -14.44
CA ARG A 142 -21.19 -6.34 -13.61
C ARG A 142 -21.70 -4.90 -13.62
N LEU A 143 -21.21 -4.11 -14.54
CA LEU A 143 -21.50 -2.70 -14.63
C LEU A 143 -22.48 -2.40 -15.76
N ASP A 144 -23.31 -1.40 -15.56
CA ASP A 144 -24.14 -0.83 -16.60
C ASP A 144 -23.31 -0.02 -17.61
N VAL A 145 -23.94 0.45 -18.67
CA VAL A 145 -23.28 1.16 -19.76
C VAL A 145 -22.56 2.42 -19.29
N ASP A 146 -23.17 3.16 -18.37
CA ASP A 146 -22.64 4.45 -17.93
C ASP A 146 -21.39 4.27 -17.05
N HIS A 147 -21.42 3.31 -16.13
CA HIS A 147 -20.24 2.98 -15.32
C HIS A 147 -19.11 2.38 -16.15
N ARG A 148 -19.42 1.57 -17.18
CA ARG A 148 -18.40 1.07 -18.13
C ARG A 148 -17.72 2.20 -18.87
N LEU A 149 -18.48 3.19 -19.34
CA LEU A 149 -17.94 4.36 -20.00
C LEU A 149 -17.02 5.16 -19.08
N SER A 150 -17.42 5.38 -17.83
CA SER A 150 -16.57 6.07 -16.85
C SER A 150 -15.25 5.37 -16.61
N LEU A 151 -15.25 4.03 -16.50
CA LEU A 151 -14.02 3.25 -16.39
C LEU A 151 -13.11 3.41 -17.60
N VAL A 152 -13.68 3.30 -18.81
CA VAL A 152 -12.94 3.34 -20.06
C VAL A 152 -12.38 4.73 -20.35
N GLU A 153 -13.17 5.78 -20.18
CA GLU A 153 -12.81 7.14 -20.59
C GLU A 153 -11.97 7.88 -19.55
N TYR A 154 -12.29 7.70 -18.27
CA TYR A 154 -11.71 8.51 -17.21
C TYR A 154 -10.82 7.73 -16.25
N PHE A 155 -11.18 6.50 -15.91
CA PHE A 155 -10.48 5.77 -14.86
C PHE A 155 -9.21 5.06 -15.36
N PHE A 156 -9.31 4.21 -16.37
CA PHE A 156 -8.15 3.45 -16.86
C PHE A 156 -6.98 4.34 -17.31
N PRO A 157 -7.21 5.47 -18.01
CA PRO A 157 -6.13 6.37 -18.39
C PRO A 157 -5.40 7.01 -17.21
N GLU A 158 -6.08 7.15 -16.05
CA GLU A 158 -5.55 7.84 -14.87
C GLU A 158 -5.02 6.90 -13.78
N THR A 159 -5.16 5.57 -13.95
CA THR A 159 -4.87 4.62 -12.87
C THR A 159 -3.41 4.53 -12.49
N SER A 160 -2.52 4.31 -13.44
CA SER A 160 -1.08 4.17 -13.17
C SER A 160 -0.24 4.35 -14.42
N GLN A 161 1.09 4.26 -14.28
CA GLN A 161 2.01 4.29 -15.43
C GLN A 161 1.83 3.06 -16.36
N GLN A 162 1.38 1.93 -15.81
CA GLN A 162 1.07 0.73 -16.57
C GLN A 162 -0.23 0.12 -16.04
N THR A 163 -1.23 0.03 -16.91
CA THR A 163 -2.51 -0.64 -16.63
C THR A 163 -2.62 -1.87 -17.52
N ILE A 164 -2.87 -3.03 -16.92
CA ILE A 164 -3.09 -4.31 -17.61
C ILE A 164 -4.54 -4.70 -17.38
N ILE A 165 -5.31 -4.78 -18.45
CA ILE A 165 -6.72 -5.16 -18.43
C ILE A 165 -6.86 -6.55 -19.03
N LEU A 166 -7.41 -7.48 -18.25
CA LEU A 166 -7.79 -8.80 -18.72
C LEU A 166 -9.30 -8.79 -18.95
N SER A 167 -9.73 -8.99 -20.18
CA SER A 167 -11.15 -8.89 -20.56
C SER A 167 -11.53 -9.90 -21.61
N THR A 168 -12.83 -10.15 -21.74
CA THR A 168 -13.41 -10.90 -22.85
C THR A 168 -13.84 -9.95 -23.98
N ASP A 169 -14.11 -10.50 -25.17
CA ASP A 169 -14.66 -9.79 -26.33
C ASP A 169 -16.03 -9.15 -26.08
N SER A 170 -16.84 -9.80 -25.25
CA SER A 170 -18.16 -9.31 -24.85
C SER A 170 -18.12 -8.23 -23.77
N GLU A 171 -17.05 -8.17 -23.01
CA GLU A 171 -16.87 -7.17 -21.95
C GLU A 171 -16.33 -5.84 -22.49
N ILE A 172 -15.26 -5.92 -23.28
CA ILE A 172 -14.74 -4.78 -24.04
C ILE A 172 -15.11 -5.00 -25.50
N ASP A 173 -16.32 -4.60 -25.87
CA ASP A 173 -16.81 -4.66 -27.25
C ASP A 173 -16.09 -3.64 -28.16
N SER A 174 -16.41 -3.63 -29.44
CA SER A 174 -15.80 -2.73 -30.41
C SER A 174 -15.91 -1.25 -30.03
N ARG A 175 -17.01 -0.83 -29.40
CA ARG A 175 -17.24 0.57 -28.99
C ARG A 175 -16.29 0.99 -27.86
N TYR A 176 -16.13 0.13 -26.85
CA TYR A 176 -15.20 0.41 -25.76
C TYR A 176 -13.74 0.27 -26.21
N TYR A 177 -13.46 -0.68 -27.09
CA TYR A 177 -12.13 -0.84 -27.66
C TYR A 177 -11.66 0.37 -28.46
N GLU A 178 -12.51 0.91 -29.36
CA GLU A 178 -12.19 2.13 -30.12
C GLU A 178 -11.90 3.35 -29.21
N LYS A 179 -12.59 3.46 -28.07
CA LYS A 179 -12.30 4.52 -27.09
C LYS A 179 -10.97 4.32 -26.35
N LEU A 180 -10.61 3.07 -26.06
CA LEU A 180 -9.35 2.72 -25.41
C LEU A 180 -8.16 2.75 -26.38
N LYS A 181 -8.36 2.45 -27.65
CA LYS A 181 -7.33 2.28 -28.69
C LYS A 181 -6.24 3.37 -28.67
N PRO A 182 -6.56 4.66 -28.56
CA PRO A 182 -5.55 5.74 -28.48
C PRO A 182 -4.64 5.65 -27.24
N LYS A 183 -5.05 4.91 -26.20
CA LYS A 183 -4.32 4.74 -24.94
C LYS A 183 -3.65 3.36 -24.81
N ILE A 184 -3.98 2.41 -25.69
CA ILE A 184 -3.44 1.06 -25.69
C ILE A 184 -2.04 1.08 -26.31
N SER A 185 -1.07 0.66 -25.53
CA SER A 185 0.31 0.45 -26.02
C SER A 185 0.49 -0.91 -26.72
N LYS A 186 -0.14 -1.95 -26.16
CA LYS A 186 -0.09 -3.33 -26.69
C LYS A 186 -1.38 -4.05 -26.35
N SER A 187 -1.87 -4.84 -27.30
CA SER A 187 -2.99 -5.76 -27.13
C SER A 187 -2.61 -7.18 -27.55
N TYR A 188 -3.19 -8.15 -26.86
CA TYR A 188 -2.96 -9.57 -27.11
C TYR A 188 -4.25 -10.34 -26.92
N THR A 189 -4.50 -11.31 -27.80
CA THR A 189 -5.58 -12.27 -27.66
C THR A 189 -5.04 -13.61 -27.22
N ILE A 190 -5.66 -14.23 -26.23
CA ILE A 190 -5.28 -15.52 -25.66
C ILE A 190 -6.33 -16.54 -26.08
N ASN A 191 -5.95 -17.51 -26.92
CA ASN A 191 -6.84 -18.54 -27.43
C ASN A 191 -6.39 -19.92 -26.95
N PHE A 192 -7.29 -20.67 -26.33
CA PHE A 192 -7.03 -22.05 -25.92
C PHE A 192 -7.51 -23.02 -27.02
N ASP A 193 -6.58 -23.79 -27.56
CA ASP A 193 -6.85 -24.87 -28.53
C ASP A 193 -7.10 -26.17 -27.75
N SER A 194 -8.37 -26.49 -27.55
CA SER A 194 -8.79 -27.70 -26.82
C SER A 194 -8.36 -29.01 -27.52
N SER A 195 -8.14 -28.99 -28.85
CA SER A 195 -7.72 -30.18 -29.61
C SER A 195 -6.25 -30.53 -29.35
N LYS A 196 -5.43 -29.52 -29.06
CA LYS A 196 -3.98 -29.65 -28.81
C LYS A 196 -3.60 -29.48 -27.35
N GLY A 197 -4.56 -29.07 -26.49
CA GLY A 197 -4.34 -28.76 -25.08
C GLY A 197 -3.31 -27.63 -24.86
N LYS A 198 -3.20 -26.69 -25.82
CA LYS A 198 -2.21 -25.59 -25.81
C LYS A 198 -2.89 -24.24 -25.91
N THR A 199 -2.31 -23.26 -25.22
CA THR A 199 -2.70 -21.86 -25.35
C THR A 199 -1.85 -21.16 -26.38
N ARG A 200 -2.46 -20.37 -27.25
CA ARG A 200 -1.78 -19.50 -28.23
C ARG A 200 -2.01 -18.05 -27.85
N ILE A 201 -0.97 -17.27 -27.97
CA ILE A 201 -1.02 -15.82 -27.77
C ILE A 201 -0.81 -15.17 -29.14
N GLN A 202 -1.78 -14.32 -29.53
CA GLN A 202 -1.72 -13.55 -30.76
C GLN A 202 -1.64 -12.07 -30.43
N LYS A 203 -0.85 -11.31 -31.17
CA LYS A 203 -0.80 -9.86 -31.06
C LYS A 203 -2.07 -9.28 -31.70
N GLY A 204 -2.66 -8.28 -31.05
CA GLY A 204 -3.90 -7.67 -31.46
C GLY A 204 -5.07 -8.08 -30.57
N TYR A 205 -6.14 -7.29 -30.61
CA TYR A 205 -7.39 -7.58 -29.90
C TYR A 205 -8.36 -8.28 -30.84
N PHE A 206 -9.45 -8.83 -30.32
CA PHE A 206 -10.45 -9.61 -31.11
C PHE A 206 -10.93 -8.91 -32.40
N PHE A 207 -10.86 -7.59 -32.44
CA PHE A 207 -11.32 -6.76 -33.56
C PHE A 207 -10.16 -6.22 -34.45
N ASP A 208 -8.92 -6.50 -34.09
CA ASP A 208 -7.76 -6.14 -34.91
C ASP A 208 -7.47 -7.25 -35.94
N ASN A 209 -7.58 -6.94 -37.21
CA ASN A 209 -7.35 -7.91 -38.32
C ASN A 209 -5.86 -8.17 -38.62
N GLU A 210 -4.94 -7.89 -37.69
CA GLU A 210 -3.51 -8.13 -37.93
C GLU A 210 -3.08 -9.48 -37.35
N GLU A 211 -2.92 -10.47 -38.25
CA GLU A 211 -2.30 -11.76 -37.96
C GLU A 211 -0.78 -11.59 -37.75
N MET A 212 -0.34 -11.59 -36.50
CA MET A 212 1.02 -11.97 -36.15
C MET A 212 0.98 -12.96 -34.98
N THR A 213 1.10 -14.24 -35.30
CA THR A 213 1.27 -15.33 -34.32
C THR A 213 2.66 -15.29 -33.73
N VAL A 214 2.77 -15.11 -32.43
CA VAL A 214 3.99 -15.43 -31.67
C VAL A 214 3.74 -16.77 -30.99
N GLU A 215 4.41 -17.82 -31.46
CA GLU A 215 4.42 -19.13 -30.78
C GLU A 215 5.36 -19.06 -29.57
N VAL A 216 4.85 -19.42 -28.37
CA VAL A 216 5.62 -19.61 -27.13
C VAL A 216 5.66 -21.08 -26.79
#